data_0d30d3dabf9140bfbfdaab3e7ed5e5d7
#
_entry.id   0d30d3dabf9140bfbfdaab3e7ed5e5d7
#
_cell.length_a   1.000
_cell.length_b   1.000
_cell.length_c   1.000
_cell.angle_alpha   90.00
_cell.angle_beta   90.00
_cell.angle_gamma   90.00
#
_symmetry.space_group_name_H-M   'P 1'
#
loop_
_entity.id
_entity.type
_entity.pdbx_description
1 polymer ?
#
loop_
_entity_poly.entity_id
_entity_poly.type
_entity_poly.pdbx_seq_one_letter_code
_entity_poly.pdbx_strand_id
1 'polypeptide(L)'
;RYDLVDMEKLCIPENDESTWDFSNLKYLGKEREVSFYGKDSAKVRMIGQDEMLDFVQTTAGLYLSQIQTSLVKIDFVDTFEYLRYPFVANDSLVCNIKGHGTYSSKINFVLRGISNTKAIDIGRIILPDNKSLSNTLLIKRSVNGVIIPLNDSTEVMPNAEKMQLEVNSYDWYAQGYRYPVFKILLASLKNANREILQRKYACVANVECFEKLEDSENEKLRAGQQGKETQEPKTSSHITYHVTISGKQLHIAYSLSSDSQLRFVLSNTSGMLLKSFNQYQPAGEGYEQVIDFGNLPRGEYVLYINVNNQRLSEKVSVE
;
A
#
# COMPACT_ATOMS: atom_id res chain seq x y z
N ARG A 1 -10.32 0.77 8.82
CA ARG A 1 -11.31 0.75 7.73
C ARG A 1 -10.62 0.76 6.39
N TYR A 2 -11.23 0.11 5.43
CA TYR A 2 -10.83 0.09 4.04
C TYR A 2 -12.02 0.45 3.16
N ASP A 3 -11.79 1.26 2.14
CA ASP A 3 -12.77 1.61 1.14
C ASP A 3 -12.59 0.72 -0.09
N LEU A 4 -13.69 0.09 -0.56
CA LEU A 4 -13.66 -0.73 -1.76
C LEU A 4 -13.56 0.14 -3.01
N VAL A 5 -12.74 -0.31 -3.98
CA VAL A 5 -12.56 0.36 -5.26
C VAL A 5 -12.95 -0.55 -6.42
N ASP A 6 -13.32 0.09 -7.54
CA ASP A 6 -13.68 -0.60 -8.77
C ASP A 6 -12.44 -1.25 -9.40
N MET A 7 -12.57 -2.53 -9.76
CA MET A 7 -11.51 -3.34 -10.36
C MET A 7 -11.50 -3.33 -11.89
N GLU A 8 -12.45 -2.69 -12.56
CA GLU A 8 -12.53 -2.72 -14.03
C GLU A 8 -11.28 -2.15 -14.72
N LYS A 9 -10.66 -1.15 -14.11
CA LYS A 9 -9.46 -0.48 -14.61
C LYS A 9 -8.19 -0.85 -13.84
N LEU A 10 -8.28 -1.85 -12.98
CA LEU A 10 -7.16 -2.25 -12.14
C LEU A 10 -6.15 -3.05 -12.97
N CYS A 11 -4.96 -2.50 -13.15
CA CYS A 11 -3.79 -3.23 -13.62
C CYS A 11 -3.09 -3.87 -12.43
N ILE A 12 -2.97 -5.20 -12.46
CA ILE A 12 -2.22 -5.93 -11.44
C ILE A 12 -0.74 -5.87 -11.84
N PRO A 13 0.16 -5.39 -10.95
CA PRO A 13 1.58 -5.32 -11.27
C PRO A 13 2.15 -6.70 -11.57
N GLU A 14 2.75 -6.88 -12.72
CA GLU A 14 3.38 -8.15 -13.12
C GLU A 14 4.90 -8.15 -12.88
N ASN A 15 5.54 -6.99 -12.86
CA ASN A 15 6.98 -6.80 -12.81
C ASN A 15 7.40 -5.73 -11.80
N ASP A 16 8.72 -5.51 -11.70
CA ASP A 16 9.42 -4.57 -10.84
C ASP A 16 9.12 -3.11 -11.23
N GLU A 17 7.94 -2.63 -10.89
CA GLU A 17 7.55 -1.24 -11.10
C GLU A 17 7.89 -0.43 -9.85
N SER A 18 8.67 0.63 -10.00
CA SER A 18 9.02 1.54 -8.89
C SER A 18 7.87 2.45 -8.47
N THR A 19 6.79 2.52 -9.26
CA THR A 19 5.60 3.34 -8.98
C THR A 19 4.33 2.60 -9.35
N TRP A 20 3.43 2.46 -8.38
CA TRP A 20 2.10 1.87 -8.55
C TRP A 20 1.05 2.99 -8.50
N ASP A 21 0.46 3.32 -9.65
CA ASP A 21 -0.52 4.40 -9.75
C ASP A 21 -1.95 3.86 -9.81
N PHE A 22 -2.67 4.08 -8.73
CA PHE A 22 -4.09 3.74 -8.58
C PHE A 22 -5.01 4.97 -8.54
N SER A 23 -4.50 6.16 -8.87
CA SER A 23 -5.24 7.42 -8.84
C SER A 23 -6.52 7.42 -9.69
N ASN A 24 -6.54 6.61 -10.75
CA ASN A 24 -7.67 6.49 -11.67
C ASN A 24 -8.78 5.54 -11.19
N LEU A 25 -8.60 4.83 -10.07
CA LEU A 25 -9.60 3.93 -9.53
C LEU A 25 -10.71 4.72 -8.83
N LYS A 26 -11.95 4.24 -8.96
CA LYS A 26 -13.13 4.86 -8.35
C LYS A 26 -13.52 4.12 -7.08
N TYR A 27 -13.88 4.86 -6.04
CA TYR A 27 -14.48 4.31 -4.84
C TYR A 27 -15.90 3.79 -5.13
N LEU A 28 -16.22 2.62 -4.60
CA LEU A 28 -17.55 1.99 -4.74
C LEU A 28 -18.57 2.48 -3.70
N GLY A 29 -18.17 3.36 -2.79
CA GLY A 29 -19.04 3.80 -1.68
C GLY A 29 -19.37 2.69 -0.68
N LYS A 30 -18.55 1.65 -0.64
CA LYS A 30 -18.67 0.51 0.29
C LYS A 30 -17.39 0.42 1.13
N GLU A 31 -17.57 0.33 2.43
CA GLU A 31 -16.48 0.17 3.38
C GLU A 31 -16.33 -1.30 3.80
N ARG A 32 -15.10 -1.66 4.17
CA ARG A 32 -14.75 -2.93 4.79
C ARG A 32 -14.08 -2.65 6.12
N GLU A 33 -14.76 -2.96 7.20
CA GLU A 33 -14.20 -2.82 8.54
C GLU A 33 -13.41 -4.07 8.89
N VAL A 34 -12.23 -3.86 9.48
CA VAL A 34 -11.36 -4.92 9.98
C VAL A 34 -10.93 -4.53 11.39
N SER A 35 -11.15 -5.43 12.34
CA SER A 35 -10.78 -5.27 13.74
C SER A 35 -9.74 -6.32 14.14
N PHE A 36 -8.77 -5.92 14.95
CA PHE A 36 -7.75 -6.81 15.48
C PHE A 36 -7.87 -6.92 17.00
N TYR A 37 -7.86 -8.15 17.49
CA TYR A 37 -7.96 -8.46 18.91
C TYR A 37 -6.76 -9.31 19.32
N GLY A 38 -5.99 -8.86 20.33
CA GLY A 38 -4.98 -9.67 20.99
C GLY A 38 -5.53 -10.21 22.30
N LYS A 39 -5.60 -11.54 22.50
CA LYS A 39 -5.93 -12.14 23.80
C LYS A 39 -4.74 -12.21 24.74
N ASP A 40 -3.57 -12.46 24.16
CA ASP A 40 -2.25 -12.47 24.79
C ASP A 40 -1.30 -11.87 23.77
N SER A 41 -0.10 -11.47 24.19
CA SER A 41 0.91 -10.89 23.28
C SER A 41 1.26 -11.77 22.06
N ALA A 42 0.91 -13.07 22.09
CA ALA A 42 1.22 -14.03 21.04
C ALA A 42 0.06 -14.38 20.11
N LYS A 43 -1.22 -14.16 20.51
CA LYS A 43 -2.40 -14.54 19.70
C LYS A 43 -3.13 -13.32 19.20
N VAL A 44 -3.25 -13.19 17.89
CA VAL A 44 -3.94 -12.09 17.22
C VAL A 44 -5.10 -12.65 16.41
N ARG A 45 -6.29 -12.13 16.63
CA ARG A 45 -7.48 -12.41 15.83
C ARG A 45 -7.85 -11.21 14.98
N MET A 46 -7.91 -11.41 13.70
CA MET A 46 -8.47 -10.44 12.75
C MET A 46 -9.92 -10.80 12.47
N ILE A 47 -10.83 -9.85 12.64
CA ILE A 47 -12.24 -9.98 12.29
C ILE A 47 -12.54 -8.98 11.19
N GLY A 48 -12.89 -9.47 10.01
CA GLY A 48 -13.43 -8.70 8.90
C GLY A 48 -14.94 -8.92 8.77
N GLN A 49 -15.55 -8.28 7.78
CA GLN A 49 -16.99 -8.38 7.52
C GLN A 49 -17.45 -9.83 7.23
N ASP A 50 -16.65 -10.59 6.47
CA ASP A 50 -17.01 -11.94 6.01
C ASP A 50 -15.99 -12.99 6.43
N GLU A 51 -14.99 -12.63 7.21
CA GLU A 51 -13.90 -13.54 7.56
C GLU A 51 -13.32 -13.25 8.94
N MET A 52 -12.85 -14.29 9.57
CA MET A 52 -12.05 -14.26 10.79
C MET A 52 -10.79 -15.07 10.55
N LEU A 53 -9.65 -14.49 10.92
CA LEU A 53 -8.33 -15.11 10.80
C LEU A 53 -7.68 -15.12 12.17
N ASP A 54 -7.21 -16.28 12.62
CA ASP A 54 -6.45 -16.42 13.84
C ASP A 54 -4.97 -16.60 13.53
N PHE A 55 -4.15 -15.78 14.17
CA PHE A 55 -2.70 -15.79 14.02
C PHE A 55 -2.00 -16.03 15.35
N VAL A 56 -0.81 -16.61 15.24
CA VAL A 56 0.21 -16.59 16.28
C VAL A 56 1.29 -15.61 15.86
N GLN A 57 1.54 -14.59 16.66
CA GLN A 57 2.58 -13.59 16.43
C GLN A 57 3.80 -13.89 17.28
N THR A 58 4.97 -13.82 16.68
CA THR A 58 6.28 -13.95 17.34
C THR A 58 7.19 -12.80 16.93
N THR A 59 8.37 -12.71 17.50
CA THR A 59 9.41 -11.76 17.02
C THR A 59 9.93 -12.10 15.62
N ALA A 60 9.75 -13.36 15.17
CA ALA A 60 10.21 -13.84 13.87
C ALA A 60 9.17 -13.71 12.77
N GLY A 61 7.87 -13.58 13.11
CA GLY A 61 6.84 -13.50 12.10
C GLY A 61 5.41 -13.68 12.60
N LEU A 62 4.50 -13.70 11.64
CA LEU A 62 3.07 -13.91 11.82
C LEU A 62 2.69 -15.26 11.19
N TYR A 63 2.05 -16.12 11.97
CA TYR A 63 1.72 -17.49 11.59
C TYR A 63 0.20 -17.67 11.61
N LEU A 64 -0.39 -18.08 10.50
CA LEU A 64 -1.84 -18.30 10.40
C LEU A 64 -2.20 -19.69 10.94
N SER A 65 -3.14 -19.75 11.88
CA SER A 65 -3.60 -20.97 12.53
C SER A 65 -5.01 -21.38 12.13
N GLN A 66 -5.89 -20.40 11.83
CA GLN A 66 -7.29 -20.68 11.47
C GLN A 66 -7.83 -19.62 10.49
N ILE A 67 -8.69 -20.07 9.59
CA ILE A 67 -9.54 -19.22 8.76
C ILE A 67 -10.98 -19.62 9.00
N GLN A 68 -11.86 -18.66 9.20
CA GLN A 68 -13.30 -18.88 9.30
C GLN A 68 -14.05 -17.82 8.49
N THR A 69 -14.99 -18.28 7.68
CA THR A 69 -15.99 -17.46 6.98
C THR A 69 -17.39 -17.93 7.36
N SER A 70 -18.43 -17.32 6.80
CA SER A 70 -19.82 -17.79 7.01
C SER A 70 -20.06 -19.25 6.56
N LEU A 71 -19.30 -19.73 5.59
CA LEU A 71 -19.48 -21.06 4.99
C LEU A 71 -18.34 -22.03 5.27
N VAL A 72 -17.15 -21.54 5.49
CA VAL A 72 -15.95 -22.37 5.57
C VAL A 72 -15.20 -22.09 6.86
N LYS A 73 -14.81 -23.15 7.55
CA LYS A 73 -13.84 -23.11 8.63
C LYS A 73 -12.67 -24.01 8.27
N ILE A 74 -11.44 -23.52 8.43
CA ILE A 74 -10.20 -24.28 8.23
C ILE A 74 -9.32 -24.10 9.45
N ASP A 75 -8.98 -25.20 10.10
CA ASP A 75 -7.98 -25.27 11.14
C ASP A 75 -6.68 -25.84 10.51
N PHE A 76 -5.57 -25.11 10.56
CA PHE A 76 -4.29 -25.58 10.04
C PHE A 76 -3.64 -26.55 11.01
N VAL A 77 -3.17 -27.69 10.53
CA VAL A 77 -2.51 -28.74 11.34
C VAL A 77 -1.24 -28.16 11.97
N ASP A 78 -0.41 -27.53 11.13
CA ASP A 78 0.73 -26.73 11.57
C ASP A 78 0.44 -25.28 11.16
N THR A 79 0.69 -24.33 12.08
CA THR A 79 0.55 -22.91 11.70
C THR A 79 1.50 -22.62 10.55
N PHE A 80 1.00 -22.03 9.48
CA PHE A 80 1.89 -21.68 8.38
C PHE A 80 2.37 -20.24 8.49
N GLU A 81 3.65 -20.03 8.18
CA GLU A 81 4.29 -18.73 8.19
C GLU A 81 3.62 -17.81 7.16
N TYR A 82 2.79 -16.87 7.66
CA TYR A 82 2.04 -15.93 6.85
C TYR A 82 2.91 -14.75 6.42
N LEU A 83 3.75 -14.26 7.35
CA LEU A 83 4.69 -13.17 7.11
C LEU A 83 5.87 -13.31 8.06
N ARG A 84 7.09 -13.16 7.54
CA ARG A 84 8.34 -13.17 8.31
C ARG A 84 8.74 -11.76 8.70
N TYR A 85 9.46 -11.60 9.79
CA TYR A 85 10.00 -10.33 10.25
C TYR A 85 11.53 -10.39 10.43
N PRO A 86 12.31 -9.47 9.85
CA PRO A 86 11.92 -8.53 8.80
C PRO A 86 11.61 -9.24 7.47
N PHE A 87 10.84 -8.60 6.59
CA PHE A 87 10.59 -9.04 5.23
C PHE A 87 10.91 -7.88 4.29
N VAL A 88 11.94 -8.04 3.48
CA VAL A 88 12.49 -6.96 2.64
C VAL A 88 12.40 -7.32 1.17
N ALA A 89 12.59 -6.34 0.27
CA ALA A 89 12.53 -6.57 -1.17
C ALA A 89 13.38 -7.76 -1.61
N ASN A 90 12.84 -8.54 -2.53
CA ASN A 90 13.39 -9.79 -3.05
C ASN A 90 13.36 -11.00 -2.10
N ASP A 91 12.88 -10.83 -0.86
CA ASP A 91 12.64 -11.99 0.02
C ASP A 91 11.52 -12.87 -0.53
N SER A 92 11.64 -14.15 -0.26
CA SER A 92 10.62 -15.13 -0.58
C SER A 92 10.42 -16.12 0.55
N LEU A 93 9.18 -16.60 0.66
CA LEU A 93 8.76 -17.57 1.68
C LEU A 93 7.87 -18.61 1.03
N VAL A 94 8.24 -19.88 1.13
CA VAL A 94 7.45 -21.00 0.61
C VAL A 94 7.05 -21.90 1.77
N CYS A 95 5.75 -22.14 1.94
CA CYS A 95 5.21 -22.96 3.01
C CYS A 95 4.26 -24.02 2.46
N ASN A 96 4.38 -25.25 2.96
CA ASN A 96 3.37 -26.28 2.76
C ASN A 96 2.16 -25.99 3.65
N ILE A 97 0.97 -26.12 3.09
CA ILE A 97 -0.28 -25.92 3.79
C ILE A 97 -0.96 -27.26 4.00
N LYS A 98 -1.34 -27.55 5.23
CA LYS A 98 -2.21 -28.68 5.59
C LYS A 98 -3.27 -28.17 6.58
N GLY A 99 -4.52 -28.47 6.30
CA GLY A 99 -5.63 -28.07 7.19
C GLY A 99 -6.78 -29.05 7.12
N HIS A 100 -7.56 -29.09 8.18
CA HIS A 100 -8.87 -29.73 8.24
C HIS A 100 -9.93 -28.66 8.25
N GLY A 101 -10.99 -28.85 7.51
CA GLY A 101 -12.03 -27.86 7.42
C GLY A 101 -13.43 -28.43 7.36
N THR A 102 -14.40 -27.54 7.50
CA THR A 102 -15.82 -27.83 7.33
C THR A 102 -16.44 -26.83 6.37
N TYR A 103 -17.28 -27.29 5.49
CA TYR A 103 -18.11 -26.48 4.61
C TYR A 103 -19.57 -26.53 5.09
N SER A 104 -20.19 -25.37 5.31
CA SER A 104 -21.55 -25.23 5.85
C SER A 104 -21.81 -26.06 7.11
N SER A 105 -20.78 -26.31 7.92
CA SER A 105 -20.81 -27.19 9.12
C SER A 105 -21.30 -28.62 8.87
N LYS A 106 -21.28 -29.08 7.61
CA LYS A 106 -21.81 -30.39 7.20
C LYS A 106 -20.80 -31.27 6.49
N ILE A 107 -19.96 -30.71 5.64
CA ILE A 107 -19.02 -31.47 4.84
C ILE A 107 -17.62 -31.24 5.38
N ASN A 108 -17.02 -32.28 5.93
CA ASN A 108 -15.63 -32.26 6.33
C ASN A 108 -14.70 -32.38 5.12
N PHE A 109 -13.55 -31.74 5.17
CA PHE A 109 -12.54 -31.82 4.12
C PHE A 109 -11.11 -31.68 4.64
N VAL A 110 -10.16 -32.11 3.85
CA VAL A 110 -8.74 -31.82 4.04
C VAL A 110 -8.30 -30.83 2.97
N LEU A 111 -7.57 -29.80 3.38
CA LEU A 111 -6.84 -28.90 2.51
C LEU A 111 -5.36 -29.29 2.49
N ARG A 112 -4.78 -29.41 1.29
CA ARG A 112 -3.33 -29.56 1.08
C ARG A 112 -2.90 -28.58 0.00
N GLY A 113 -1.78 -27.90 0.19
CA GLY A 113 -1.33 -26.92 -0.79
C GLY A 113 0.02 -26.33 -0.48
N ILE A 114 0.36 -25.31 -1.24
CA ILE A 114 1.60 -24.53 -1.12
C ILE A 114 1.23 -23.05 -1.12
N SER A 115 1.79 -22.31 -0.19
CA SER A 115 1.81 -20.84 -0.18
C SER A 115 3.17 -20.35 -0.61
N ASN A 116 3.20 -19.43 -1.56
CA ASN A 116 4.40 -18.74 -2.01
C ASN A 116 4.19 -17.24 -1.79
N THR A 117 4.97 -16.66 -0.88
CA THR A 117 4.92 -15.22 -0.57
C THR A 117 6.23 -14.59 -1.03
N LYS A 118 6.15 -13.50 -1.78
CA LYS A 118 7.31 -12.75 -2.29
C LYS A 118 7.17 -11.27 -1.96
N ALA A 119 8.24 -10.68 -1.47
CA ALA A 119 8.41 -9.23 -1.44
C ALA A 119 8.95 -8.80 -2.81
N ILE A 120 8.12 -8.16 -3.61
CA ILE A 120 8.41 -7.90 -5.02
C ILE A 120 9.42 -6.75 -5.13
N ASP A 121 9.03 -5.57 -4.66
CA ASP A 121 9.87 -4.37 -4.75
C ASP A 121 9.46 -3.32 -3.71
N ILE A 122 10.33 -2.31 -3.53
CA ILE A 122 10.05 -1.11 -2.75
C ILE A 122 9.92 0.06 -3.71
N GLY A 123 8.80 0.75 -3.65
CA GLY A 123 8.52 1.84 -4.55
C GLY A 123 7.60 2.89 -3.93
N ARG A 124 6.92 3.60 -4.80
CA ARG A 124 5.90 4.58 -4.47
C ARG A 124 4.52 4.10 -4.89
N ILE A 125 3.53 4.30 -4.04
CA ILE A 125 2.12 4.07 -4.38
C ILE A 125 1.37 5.41 -4.43
N ILE A 126 0.52 5.57 -5.45
CA ILE A 126 -0.42 6.69 -5.57
C ILE A 126 -1.84 6.12 -5.39
N LEU A 127 -2.51 6.52 -4.33
CA LEU A 127 -3.84 6.06 -3.98
C LEU A 127 -4.93 6.81 -4.78
N PRO A 128 -6.17 6.32 -4.82
CA PRO A 128 -7.27 6.95 -5.58
C PRO A 128 -7.62 8.39 -5.18
N ASP A 129 -7.25 8.83 -3.96
CA ASP A 129 -7.36 10.22 -3.49
C ASP A 129 -6.16 11.09 -3.89
N ASN A 130 -5.28 10.58 -4.77
CA ASN A 130 -4.00 11.17 -5.15
C ASN A 130 -2.99 11.30 -4.00
N LYS A 131 -3.23 10.67 -2.85
CA LYS A 131 -2.24 10.56 -1.78
C LYS A 131 -1.10 9.66 -2.23
N SER A 132 0.12 10.18 -2.22
CA SER A 132 1.33 9.45 -2.58
C SER A 132 2.06 9.00 -1.34
N LEU A 133 2.48 7.74 -1.28
CA LEU A 133 3.26 7.17 -0.18
C LEU A 133 4.53 6.52 -0.74
N SER A 134 5.67 6.98 -0.29
CA SER A 134 6.99 6.45 -0.65
C SER A 134 7.38 5.27 0.26
N ASN A 135 8.48 4.60 -0.05
CA ASN A 135 8.99 3.45 0.72
C ASN A 135 7.89 2.41 1.01
N THR A 136 7.13 2.09 -0.03
CA THR A 136 6.05 1.10 0.03
C THR A 136 6.54 -0.23 -0.51
N LEU A 137 6.43 -1.29 0.29
CA LEU A 137 6.79 -2.65 -0.09
C LEU A 137 5.57 -3.37 -0.66
N LEU A 138 5.68 -3.92 -1.87
CA LEU A 138 4.67 -4.81 -2.45
C LEU A 138 4.97 -6.26 -2.05
N ILE A 139 4.01 -6.89 -1.37
CA ILE A 139 4.04 -8.31 -1.06
C ILE A 139 2.96 -9.03 -1.87
N LYS A 140 3.39 -10.00 -2.68
CA LYS A 140 2.51 -10.92 -3.41
C LYS A 140 2.49 -12.26 -2.71
N ARG A 141 1.29 -12.80 -2.47
CA ARG A 141 1.11 -14.17 -1.95
C ARG A 141 0.23 -14.95 -2.91
N SER A 142 0.71 -16.13 -3.31
CA SER A 142 -0.03 -17.09 -4.11
C SER A 142 -0.20 -18.38 -3.32
N VAL A 143 -1.44 -18.80 -3.14
CA VAL A 143 -1.80 -20.07 -2.50
C VAL A 143 -2.44 -20.97 -3.54
N ASN A 144 -1.86 -22.14 -3.75
CA ASN A 144 -2.40 -23.19 -4.60
C ASN A 144 -2.67 -24.42 -3.75
N GLY A 145 -3.92 -24.85 -3.69
CA GLY A 145 -4.33 -25.95 -2.84
C GLY A 145 -5.35 -26.87 -3.48
N VAL A 146 -5.48 -28.05 -2.89
CA VAL A 146 -6.51 -29.03 -3.24
C VAL A 146 -7.34 -29.29 -2.00
N ILE A 147 -8.65 -29.16 -2.15
CA ILE A 147 -9.65 -29.51 -1.14
C ILE A 147 -10.19 -30.89 -1.48
N ILE A 148 -10.11 -31.80 -0.51
CA ILE A 148 -10.53 -33.19 -0.63
C ILE A 148 -11.64 -33.44 0.38
N PRO A 149 -12.91 -33.62 -0.05
CA PRO A 149 -13.99 -33.97 0.85
C PRO A 149 -13.76 -35.30 1.56
N LEU A 150 -14.20 -35.38 2.82
CA LEU A 150 -14.10 -36.57 3.65
C LEU A 150 -15.49 -37.18 3.87
N ASN A 151 -15.54 -38.52 3.96
CA ASN A 151 -16.70 -39.26 4.42
C ASN A 151 -16.60 -39.47 5.94
N ASP A 152 -17.70 -39.31 6.67
CA ASP A 152 -17.81 -39.56 8.12
C ASP A 152 -16.60 -39.12 8.97
N SER A 153 -16.08 -37.93 8.69
CA SER A 153 -15.04 -37.22 9.42
C SER A 153 -13.59 -37.64 9.18
N THR A 154 -13.28 -38.80 8.61
CA THR A 154 -11.91 -39.32 8.56
C THR A 154 -11.49 -39.95 7.23
N GLU A 155 -12.40 -40.50 6.42
CA GLU A 155 -12.06 -41.15 5.19
C GLU A 155 -12.29 -40.31 3.94
N VAL A 156 -11.34 -40.31 3.03
CA VAL A 156 -11.49 -39.67 1.72
C VAL A 156 -12.62 -40.34 0.94
N MET A 157 -13.61 -39.54 0.52
CA MET A 157 -14.69 -40.05 -0.34
C MET A 157 -14.11 -40.62 -1.63
N PRO A 158 -14.31 -41.92 -1.95
CA PRO A 158 -13.62 -42.58 -3.09
C PRO A 158 -13.91 -41.95 -4.46
N ASN A 159 -15.07 -41.30 -4.60
CA ASN A 159 -15.52 -40.65 -5.86
C ASN A 159 -15.75 -39.13 -5.68
N ALA A 160 -15.29 -38.54 -4.59
CA ALA A 160 -15.43 -37.10 -4.43
C ALA A 160 -14.51 -36.33 -5.36
N GLU A 161 -15.09 -35.46 -6.13
CA GLU A 161 -14.31 -34.55 -6.98
C GLU A 161 -13.46 -33.60 -6.10
N LYS A 162 -12.16 -33.65 -6.38
CA LYS A 162 -11.21 -32.72 -5.74
C LYS A 162 -11.46 -31.31 -6.27
N MET A 163 -11.45 -30.34 -5.37
CA MET A 163 -11.58 -28.93 -5.72
C MET A 163 -10.21 -28.25 -5.67
N GLN A 164 -9.93 -27.44 -6.65
CA GLN A 164 -8.71 -26.63 -6.71
C GLN A 164 -8.98 -25.24 -6.11
N LEU A 165 -8.21 -24.90 -5.09
CA LEU A 165 -8.20 -23.57 -4.47
C LEU A 165 -7.02 -22.78 -5.02
N GLU A 166 -7.30 -21.60 -5.54
CA GLU A 166 -6.31 -20.63 -5.94
C GLU A 166 -6.60 -19.30 -5.25
N VAL A 167 -5.61 -18.74 -4.53
CA VAL A 167 -5.71 -17.42 -3.90
C VAL A 167 -4.48 -16.61 -4.24
N ASN A 168 -4.67 -15.44 -4.83
CA ASN A 168 -3.62 -14.47 -5.07
C ASN A 168 -3.97 -13.19 -4.31
N SER A 169 -3.07 -12.73 -3.43
CA SER A 169 -3.17 -11.45 -2.76
C SER A 169 -1.97 -10.56 -3.06
N TYR A 170 -2.23 -9.27 -3.13
CA TYR A 170 -1.23 -8.21 -3.30
C TYR A 170 -1.47 -7.21 -2.19
N ASP A 171 -0.48 -7.00 -1.36
CA ASP A 171 -0.54 -6.16 -0.17
C ASP A 171 0.57 -5.11 -0.23
N TRP A 172 0.23 -3.82 -0.26
CA TRP A 172 1.19 -2.71 -0.24
C TRP A 172 1.34 -2.19 1.18
N TYR A 173 2.52 -2.35 1.74
CA TYR A 173 2.90 -1.90 3.08
C TYR A 173 3.75 -0.65 2.98
N ALA A 174 3.18 0.51 3.28
CA ALA A 174 3.91 1.76 3.33
C ALA A 174 4.62 1.94 4.68
N GLN A 175 5.82 2.48 4.66
CA GLN A 175 6.57 2.77 5.88
C GLN A 175 5.79 3.76 6.77
N GLY A 176 5.73 3.51 8.07
CA GLY A 176 4.94 4.30 9.01
C GLY A 176 3.47 3.88 9.13
N TYR A 177 3.07 2.80 8.47
CA TYR A 177 1.73 2.22 8.57
C TYR A 177 1.80 0.75 8.96
N ARG A 178 1.05 0.37 10.00
CA ARG A 178 1.05 -1.00 10.54
C ARG A 178 0.43 -2.02 9.59
N TYR A 179 -0.56 -1.60 8.79
CA TYR A 179 -1.34 -2.46 7.91
C TYR A 179 -1.17 -2.04 6.46
N PRO A 180 -1.46 -2.94 5.49
CA PRO A 180 -1.39 -2.58 4.07
C PRO A 180 -2.26 -1.36 3.77
N VAL A 181 -1.73 -0.41 3.03
CA VAL A 181 -2.46 0.79 2.59
C VAL A 181 -3.33 0.54 1.35
N PHE A 182 -2.98 -0.49 0.58
CA PHE A 182 -3.77 -0.99 -0.55
C PHE A 182 -3.70 -2.51 -0.59
N LYS A 183 -4.81 -3.15 -0.95
CA LYS A 183 -4.91 -4.61 -1.05
C LYS A 183 -5.69 -5.02 -2.29
N ILE A 184 -5.24 -6.10 -2.93
CA ILE A 184 -6.01 -6.84 -3.94
C ILE A 184 -6.12 -8.28 -3.48
N LEU A 185 -7.31 -8.86 -3.55
CA LEU A 185 -7.55 -10.28 -3.34
C LEU A 185 -8.28 -10.87 -4.55
N LEU A 186 -7.73 -11.97 -5.06
CA LEU A 186 -8.32 -12.81 -6.09
C LEU A 186 -8.33 -14.24 -5.57
N ALA A 187 -9.51 -14.79 -5.33
CA ALA A 187 -9.66 -16.17 -4.87
C ALA A 187 -10.65 -16.91 -5.75
N SER A 188 -10.32 -18.13 -6.13
CA SER A 188 -11.19 -19.01 -6.88
C SER A 188 -11.14 -20.43 -6.34
N LEU A 189 -12.29 -21.10 -6.39
CA LEU A 189 -12.47 -22.51 -6.12
C LEU A 189 -13.07 -23.15 -7.35
N LYS A 190 -12.38 -24.14 -7.90
CA LYS A 190 -12.75 -24.81 -9.15
C LYS A 190 -12.91 -26.32 -8.91
N ASN A 191 -13.89 -26.92 -9.55
CA ASN A 191 -14.05 -28.37 -9.65
C ASN A 191 -13.94 -28.76 -11.12
N ALA A 192 -12.99 -29.63 -11.46
CA ALA A 192 -12.60 -29.91 -12.82
C ALA A 192 -12.41 -28.61 -13.65
N ASN A 193 -13.33 -28.30 -14.57
CA ASN A 193 -13.27 -27.07 -15.38
C ASN A 193 -14.33 -26.05 -14.98
N ARG A 194 -15.09 -26.27 -13.90
CA ARG A 194 -16.17 -25.38 -13.47
C ARG A 194 -15.73 -24.56 -12.27
N GLU A 195 -15.84 -23.25 -12.38
CA GLU A 195 -15.68 -22.34 -11.26
C GLU A 195 -16.90 -22.46 -10.32
N ILE A 196 -16.63 -22.79 -9.05
CA ILE A 196 -17.65 -22.96 -8.01
C ILE A 196 -17.83 -21.67 -7.23
N LEU A 197 -16.72 -21.01 -6.92
CA LEU A 197 -16.70 -19.78 -6.14
C LEU A 197 -15.59 -18.87 -6.67
N GLN A 198 -15.93 -17.61 -6.84
CA GLN A 198 -14.95 -16.54 -7.09
C GLN A 198 -15.17 -15.41 -6.08
N ARG A 199 -14.08 -14.94 -5.50
CA ARG A 199 -14.06 -13.74 -4.67
C ARG A 199 -12.95 -12.84 -5.15
N LYS A 200 -13.31 -11.62 -5.52
CA LYS A 200 -12.33 -10.62 -5.95
C LYS A 200 -12.69 -9.25 -5.37
N TYR A 201 -11.72 -8.57 -4.84
CA TYR A 201 -11.86 -7.18 -4.44
C TYR A 201 -10.52 -6.46 -4.41
N ALA A 202 -10.58 -5.15 -4.53
CA ALA A 202 -9.48 -4.24 -4.19
C ALA A 202 -9.99 -3.23 -3.17
N CYS A 203 -9.13 -2.86 -2.24
CA CYS A 203 -9.50 -1.89 -1.22
C CYS A 203 -8.31 -1.02 -0.79
N VAL A 204 -8.64 0.22 -0.46
CA VAL A 204 -7.73 1.26 0.00
C VAL A 204 -7.93 1.47 1.49
N ALA A 205 -6.86 1.54 2.25
CA ALA A 205 -6.94 1.90 3.65
C ALA A 205 -7.43 3.35 3.80
N ASN A 206 -8.36 3.57 4.74
CA ASN A 206 -8.62 4.91 5.21
C ASN A 206 -7.42 5.36 6.05
N VAL A 207 -6.51 6.08 5.41
CA VAL A 207 -5.20 6.45 5.97
C VAL A 207 -5.37 7.31 7.23
N GLU A 208 -6.36 8.20 7.28
CA GLU A 208 -6.65 9.02 8.47
C GLU A 208 -7.05 8.15 9.68
N CYS A 209 -7.78 7.06 9.45
CA CYS A 209 -8.10 6.10 10.51
C CYS A 209 -6.86 5.37 11.01
N PHE A 210 -5.90 5.09 10.12
CA PHE A 210 -4.65 4.42 10.48
C PHE A 210 -3.70 5.36 11.25
N GLU A 211 -3.69 6.64 10.90
CA GLU A 211 -2.91 7.67 11.60
C GLU A 211 -3.40 7.90 13.04
N LYS A 212 -4.68 7.63 13.33
CA LYS A 212 -5.27 7.72 14.67
C LYS A 212 -5.03 6.48 15.54
N LEU A 213 -4.39 5.43 15.03
CA LEU A 213 -4.01 4.28 15.85
C LEU A 213 -2.87 4.68 16.79
N GLU A 214 -2.98 4.33 18.07
CA GLU A 214 -1.89 4.50 19.04
C GLU A 214 -0.71 3.60 18.67
N ASP A 215 0.28 4.16 18.00
CA ASP A 215 1.46 3.47 17.49
C ASP A 215 2.63 4.43 17.37
N SER A 216 3.29 4.66 18.52
CA SER A 216 4.34 5.67 18.65
C SER A 216 5.56 5.43 17.75
N GLU A 217 5.84 4.18 17.35
CA GLU A 217 6.94 3.88 16.42
C GLU A 217 6.58 4.31 14.99
N ASN A 218 5.39 3.96 14.53
CA ASN A 218 4.91 4.36 13.22
C ASN A 218 4.65 5.88 13.14
N GLU A 219 4.20 6.52 14.22
CA GLU A 219 4.09 7.98 14.32
C GLU A 219 5.43 8.68 14.11
N LYS A 220 6.50 8.20 14.77
CA LYS A 220 7.86 8.72 14.57
C LYS A 220 8.35 8.54 13.13
N LEU A 221 8.05 7.37 12.52
CA LEU A 221 8.40 7.13 11.12
C LEU A 221 7.66 8.08 10.17
N ARG A 222 6.37 8.31 10.37
CA ARG A 222 5.58 9.28 9.58
C ARG A 222 6.08 10.71 9.78
N ALA A 223 6.33 11.12 11.03
CA ALA A 223 6.89 12.44 11.33
C ALA A 223 8.28 12.64 10.70
N GLY A 224 9.12 11.60 10.71
CA GLY A 224 10.42 11.63 10.04
C GLY A 224 10.31 11.67 8.50
N GLN A 225 9.20 11.23 7.93
CA GLN A 225 8.92 11.35 6.49
C GLN A 225 8.36 12.71 6.13
N GLN A 226 7.51 13.30 6.96
CA GLN A 226 7.00 14.68 6.77
C GLN A 226 8.14 15.72 6.79
N GLY A 227 9.24 15.44 7.54
CA GLY A 227 10.47 16.23 7.45
C GLY A 227 11.40 15.87 6.29
N LYS A 228 11.09 14.81 5.55
CA LYS A 228 11.80 14.27 4.39
C LYS A 228 10.87 14.04 3.20
N GLU A 229 9.78 14.78 3.09
CA GLU A 229 9.13 14.90 1.78
C GLU A 229 10.14 15.58 0.85
N THR A 230 11.06 14.76 0.38
CA THR A 230 11.74 14.97 -0.88
C THR A 230 10.60 14.94 -1.88
N GLN A 231 10.00 16.09 -2.13
CA GLN A 231 9.05 16.20 -3.24
C GLN A 231 9.82 15.69 -4.44
N GLU A 232 9.35 14.59 -5.05
CA GLU A 232 9.99 14.13 -6.28
C GLU A 232 10.05 15.28 -7.25
N PRO A 233 11.07 15.30 -8.11
CA PRO A 233 11.21 16.35 -9.11
C PRO A 233 9.92 16.44 -9.92
N LYS A 234 9.21 17.55 -9.80
CA LYS A 234 8.00 17.80 -10.58
C LYS A 234 8.43 18.19 -11.97
N THR A 235 7.99 17.44 -12.96
CA THR A 235 8.36 17.65 -14.35
C THR A 235 7.23 18.34 -15.10
N SER A 236 7.56 19.42 -15.77
CA SER A 236 6.74 20.05 -16.79
C SER A 236 7.48 20.02 -18.14
N SER A 237 6.85 20.50 -19.22
CA SER A 237 7.44 20.49 -20.56
C SER A 237 8.82 21.21 -20.66
N HIS A 238 9.13 22.11 -19.73
CA HIS A 238 10.34 22.93 -19.79
C HIS A 238 11.26 22.84 -18.56
N ILE A 239 10.73 22.39 -17.41
CA ILE A 239 11.47 22.36 -16.16
C ILE A 239 11.13 21.09 -15.36
N THR A 240 12.16 20.47 -14.81
CA THR A 240 12.05 19.50 -13.71
C THR A 240 12.58 20.17 -12.47
N TYR A 241 11.82 20.20 -11.39
CA TYR A 241 12.22 20.92 -10.18
C TYR A 241 11.84 20.17 -8.91
N HIS A 242 12.55 20.51 -7.84
CA HIS A 242 12.38 19.99 -6.50
C HIS A 242 12.48 21.14 -5.50
N VAL A 243 11.55 21.20 -4.57
CA VAL A 243 11.46 22.24 -3.55
C VAL A 243 11.68 21.64 -2.17
N THR A 244 12.63 22.16 -1.41
CA THR A 244 12.90 21.75 -0.03
C THR A 244 12.99 22.96 0.88
N ILE A 245 12.63 22.77 2.16
CA ILE A 245 12.80 23.77 3.19
C ILE A 245 13.86 23.29 4.18
N SER A 246 14.87 24.11 4.43
CA SER A 246 15.89 23.84 5.43
C SER A 246 16.06 25.08 6.32
N GLY A 247 15.62 24.97 7.57
CA GLY A 247 15.60 26.10 8.50
C GLY A 247 14.75 27.25 7.97
N LYS A 248 15.37 28.43 7.73
CA LYS A 248 14.70 29.62 7.20
C LYS A 248 14.90 29.82 5.69
N GLN A 249 15.28 28.77 4.98
CA GLN A 249 15.58 28.87 3.55
C GLN A 249 14.75 27.87 2.75
N LEU A 250 14.22 28.35 1.63
CA LEU A 250 13.57 27.55 0.60
C LEU A 250 14.58 27.28 -0.51
N HIS A 251 14.90 26.04 -0.72
CA HIS A 251 15.80 25.56 -1.76
C HIS A 251 14.98 25.01 -2.93
N ILE A 252 15.23 25.48 -4.13
CA ILE A 252 14.59 25.05 -5.36
C ILE A 252 15.71 24.51 -6.26
N ALA A 253 15.89 23.20 -6.28
CA ALA A 253 16.78 22.54 -7.22
C ALA A 253 16.01 22.28 -8.52
N TYR A 254 16.60 22.55 -9.69
CA TYR A 254 15.91 22.39 -10.96
C TYR A 254 16.84 22.09 -12.13
N SER A 255 16.26 21.53 -13.21
CA SER A 255 16.87 21.34 -14.52
C SER A 255 15.96 21.85 -15.62
N LEU A 256 16.53 22.29 -16.74
CA LEU A 256 15.81 22.89 -17.85
C LEU A 256 16.07 22.10 -19.15
N SER A 257 14.98 21.77 -19.85
CA SER A 257 15.06 21.11 -21.17
C SER A 257 15.38 22.05 -22.31
N SER A 258 15.24 23.35 -22.11
CA SER A 258 15.56 24.41 -23.09
C SER A 258 15.95 25.69 -22.39
N ASP A 259 16.66 26.57 -23.09
CA ASP A 259 16.98 27.92 -22.63
C ASP A 259 15.70 28.63 -22.20
N SER A 260 15.66 29.17 -20.98
CA SER A 260 14.44 29.66 -20.40
C SER A 260 14.61 30.90 -19.57
N GLN A 261 13.59 31.75 -19.61
CA GLN A 261 13.44 32.86 -18.69
C GLN A 261 12.63 32.40 -17.48
N LEU A 262 13.24 32.48 -16.31
CA LEU A 262 12.71 32.02 -15.05
C LEU A 262 12.30 33.18 -14.17
N ARG A 263 11.17 33.03 -13.48
CA ARG A 263 10.76 33.92 -12.41
C ARG A 263 10.22 33.12 -11.24
N PHE A 264 10.89 33.23 -10.09
CA PHE A 264 10.45 32.67 -8.82
C PHE A 264 9.78 33.78 -8.01
N VAL A 265 8.57 33.51 -7.53
CA VAL A 265 7.76 34.48 -6.77
C VAL A 265 7.24 33.81 -5.51
N LEU A 266 7.58 34.34 -4.35
CA LEU A 266 6.98 33.96 -3.08
C LEU A 266 5.88 34.96 -2.69
N SER A 267 4.68 34.47 -2.41
CA SER A 267 3.54 35.27 -1.95
C SER A 267 2.90 34.68 -0.70
N ASN A 268 2.16 35.48 0.04
CA ASN A 268 1.26 34.95 1.06
C ASN A 268 -0.01 34.37 0.42
N THR A 269 -0.86 33.73 1.22
CA THR A 269 -2.13 33.12 0.77
C THR A 269 -3.15 34.13 0.23
N SER A 270 -3.01 35.44 0.57
CA SER A 270 -3.83 36.53 0.01
C SER A 270 -3.30 37.01 -1.35
N GLY A 271 -2.23 36.46 -1.87
CA GLY A 271 -1.64 36.83 -3.16
C GLY A 271 -0.68 38.03 -3.12
N MET A 272 -0.35 38.55 -1.93
CA MET A 272 0.61 39.63 -1.79
C MET A 272 2.03 39.12 -2.05
N LEU A 273 2.72 39.74 -2.98
CA LEU A 273 4.11 39.43 -3.36
C LEU A 273 5.05 39.78 -2.20
N LEU A 274 5.87 38.82 -1.80
CA LEU A 274 6.86 39.00 -0.72
C LEU A 274 8.28 39.02 -1.27
N LYS A 275 8.61 38.12 -2.19
CA LYS A 275 9.93 38.06 -2.84
C LYS A 275 9.77 37.63 -4.30
N SER A 276 10.66 38.14 -5.16
CA SER A 276 10.69 37.80 -6.57
C SER A 276 12.12 37.79 -7.11
N PHE A 277 12.48 36.75 -7.87
CA PHE A 277 13.75 36.57 -8.50
C PHE A 277 13.53 36.28 -10.00
N ASN A 278 14.20 37.03 -10.86
CA ASN A 278 14.16 36.84 -12.31
C ASN A 278 15.54 36.47 -12.80
N GLN A 279 15.66 35.47 -13.64
CA GLN A 279 16.92 35.06 -14.24
C GLN A 279 16.68 34.39 -15.58
N TYR A 280 17.67 34.50 -16.48
CA TYR A 280 17.77 33.71 -17.70
C TYR A 280 18.74 32.59 -17.45
N GLN A 281 18.37 31.35 -17.84
CA GLN A 281 19.21 30.18 -17.66
C GLN A 281 19.20 29.33 -18.93
N PRO A 282 20.37 28.88 -19.43
CA PRO A 282 20.41 27.95 -20.55
C PRO A 282 19.85 26.57 -20.16
N ALA A 283 19.59 25.71 -21.15
CA ALA A 283 19.27 24.31 -20.92
C ALA A 283 20.41 23.64 -20.14
N GLY A 284 20.07 22.82 -19.14
CA GLY A 284 21.04 22.15 -18.28
C GLY A 284 20.45 21.62 -16.98
N GLU A 285 21.31 20.97 -16.20
CA GLU A 285 20.97 20.34 -14.95
C GLU A 285 21.76 20.93 -13.77
N GLY A 286 21.28 20.66 -12.52
CA GLY A 286 21.99 21.03 -11.30
C GLY A 286 21.87 22.49 -10.91
N TYR A 287 20.87 23.20 -11.40
CA TYR A 287 20.59 24.58 -10.97
C TYR A 287 19.93 24.61 -9.60
N GLU A 288 20.22 25.66 -8.84
CA GLU A 288 19.61 25.91 -7.53
C GLU A 288 19.22 27.37 -7.38
N GLN A 289 18.02 27.63 -6.86
CA GLN A 289 17.58 28.91 -6.38
C GLN A 289 17.25 28.83 -4.89
N VAL A 290 17.89 29.66 -4.07
CA VAL A 290 17.61 29.75 -2.63
C VAL A 290 16.81 31.02 -2.34
N ILE A 291 15.72 30.87 -1.58
CA ILE A 291 14.92 31.99 -1.11
C ILE A 291 14.94 31.99 0.43
N ASP A 292 15.55 32.97 1.02
CA ASP A 292 15.56 33.15 2.48
C ASP A 292 14.23 33.74 2.93
N PHE A 293 13.54 33.10 3.87
CA PHE A 293 12.32 33.60 4.49
C PHE A 293 12.55 34.82 5.39
N GLY A 294 13.77 34.98 5.91
CA GLY A 294 14.12 36.08 6.80
C GLY A 294 13.25 36.12 8.05
N ASN A 295 12.50 37.23 8.21
CA ASN A 295 11.57 37.44 9.32
C ASN A 295 10.09 37.18 8.92
N LEU A 296 9.82 36.39 7.90
CA LEU A 296 8.43 36.06 7.57
C LEU A 296 7.76 35.33 8.74
N PRO A 297 6.51 35.64 9.06
CA PRO A 297 5.75 34.95 10.09
C PRO A 297 5.59 33.46 9.75
N ARG A 298 5.40 32.62 10.77
CA ARG A 298 4.99 31.24 10.59
C ARG A 298 3.65 31.21 9.86
N GLY A 299 3.51 30.30 8.90
CA GLY A 299 2.28 30.19 8.14
C GLY A 299 2.48 29.60 6.73
N GLU A 300 1.39 29.58 5.98
CA GLU A 300 1.38 29.10 4.61
C GLU A 300 1.68 30.20 3.59
N TYR A 301 2.49 29.85 2.62
CA TYR A 301 2.90 30.72 1.52
C TYR A 301 2.71 29.97 0.19
N VAL A 302 2.74 30.70 -0.92
CA VAL A 302 2.67 30.14 -2.26
C VAL A 302 3.93 30.56 -3.05
N LEU A 303 4.69 29.55 -3.48
CA LEU A 303 5.78 29.74 -4.44
C LEU A 303 5.21 29.58 -5.86
N TYR A 304 5.40 30.59 -6.68
CA TYR A 304 5.18 30.49 -8.13
C TYR A 304 6.51 30.38 -8.85
N ILE A 305 6.58 29.41 -9.78
CA ILE A 305 7.71 29.23 -10.68
C ILE A 305 7.19 29.48 -12.09
N ASN A 306 7.59 30.57 -12.70
CA ASN A 306 7.23 30.87 -14.08
C ASN A 306 8.43 30.52 -14.96
N VAL A 307 8.20 29.70 -15.97
CA VAL A 307 9.20 29.28 -16.96
C VAL A 307 8.67 29.68 -18.34
N ASN A 308 9.26 30.68 -18.97
CA ASN A 308 8.73 31.27 -20.19
C ASN A 308 7.24 31.68 -20.00
N ASN A 309 6.32 31.01 -20.70
CA ASN A 309 4.90 31.27 -20.63
C ASN A 309 4.13 30.29 -19.70
N GLN A 310 4.85 29.37 -19.05
CA GLN A 310 4.22 28.39 -18.15
C GLN A 310 4.34 28.86 -16.71
N ARG A 311 3.25 28.74 -15.95
CA ARG A 311 3.21 29.05 -14.51
C ARG A 311 2.92 27.79 -13.69
N LEU A 312 3.77 27.52 -12.73
CA LEU A 312 3.67 26.45 -11.77
C LEU A 312 3.48 27.06 -10.38
N SER A 313 2.85 26.36 -9.46
CA SER A 313 2.64 26.86 -8.08
C SER A 313 2.80 25.74 -7.07
N GLU A 314 3.43 26.07 -5.93
CA GLU A 314 3.66 25.19 -4.79
C GLU A 314 3.22 25.86 -3.50
N LYS A 315 2.62 25.09 -2.59
CA LYS A 315 2.39 25.53 -1.21
C LYS A 315 3.65 25.28 -0.40
N VAL A 316 4.00 26.24 0.42
CA VAL A 316 5.22 26.26 1.24
C VAL A 316 4.80 26.66 2.65
N SER A 317 5.13 25.83 3.65
CA SER A 317 4.85 26.13 5.06
C SER A 317 6.13 26.55 5.78
N VAL A 318 6.10 27.70 6.41
CA VAL A 318 7.18 28.23 7.27
C VAL A 318 6.82 27.95 8.72
N GLU A 319 7.63 27.12 9.40
CA GLU A 319 7.46 26.74 10.81
C GLU A 319 8.13 27.69 11.80
#